data_3f35b9874deb35385e838c8657109b89
#
_entry.id   3f35b9874deb35385e838c8657109b89
#
_cell.length_a   1.000
_cell.length_b   1.000
_cell.length_c   1.000
_cell.angle_alpha   90.00
_cell.angle_beta   90.00
_cell.angle_gamma   90.00
#
_symmetry.space_group_name_H-M   'P 1'
#
loop_
_entity.id
_entity.type
_entity.pdbx_description
1 polymer ?
#
loop_
_entity_poly.entity_id
_entity_poly.type
_entity_poly.pdbx_seq_one_letter_code
_entity_poly.pdbx_strand_id
1 'polypeptide(L)'
;MSGLRVQLVHADDVADAMCRALLDPAARGAYNLTAEPVLQPRDLASALGANPLAVPARLARAAADLSWRLHLQPTPAGWIDVALEAPLVSAERARRELGWQPAHDAHAVLAEVLEGLRAHADGPTPPLQATTSGPFRSRELATGIGARSGAS
;
A
#
# COMPACT_ATOMS: atom_id res chain seq x y z
N MET A 1 -13.66 -5.03 7.71
CA MET A 1 -13.24 -6.31 7.06
C MET A 1 -12.37 -7.06 8.04
N SER A 2 -12.85 -8.18 8.57
CA SER A 2 -12.05 -9.07 9.41
C SER A 2 -11.05 -9.80 8.50
N GLY A 3 -9.78 -9.74 8.83
CA GLY A 3 -8.72 -10.41 8.06
C GLY A 3 -7.73 -9.50 7.33
N LEU A 4 -8.04 -8.23 7.11
CA LEU A 4 -7.08 -7.29 6.54
C LEU A 4 -5.88 -7.12 7.47
N ARG A 5 -4.69 -7.31 6.94
CA ARG A 5 -3.41 -7.08 7.61
C ARG A 5 -2.48 -6.35 6.67
N VAL A 6 -1.90 -5.26 7.13
CA VAL A 6 -1.05 -4.40 6.32
C VAL A 6 0.33 -4.32 6.96
N GLN A 7 1.36 -4.52 6.17
CA GLN A 7 2.75 -4.29 6.55
C GLN A 7 3.26 -3.09 5.78
N LEU A 8 3.95 -2.21 6.46
CA LEU A 8 4.56 -1.01 5.90
C LEU A 8 6.06 -1.02 6.18
N VAL A 9 6.80 -0.27 5.38
CA VAL A 9 8.21 0.03 5.59
C VAL A 9 8.47 1.43 5.03
N HIS A 10 9.26 2.23 5.75
CA HIS A 10 9.64 3.56 5.30
C HIS A 10 10.65 3.49 4.15
N ALA A 11 10.60 4.45 3.23
CA ALA A 11 11.52 4.49 2.10
C ALA A 11 12.99 4.61 2.53
N ASP A 12 13.27 5.39 3.57
CA ASP A 12 14.63 5.54 4.10
C ASP A 12 15.14 4.24 4.73
N ASP A 13 14.28 3.48 5.40
CA ASP A 13 14.64 2.16 5.94
C ASP A 13 14.95 1.15 4.82
N VAL A 14 14.23 1.25 3.69
CA VAL A 14 14.55 0.46 2.49
C VAL A 14 15.90 0.89 1.92
N ALA A 15 16.16 2.20 1.82
CA ALA A 15 17.44 2.72 1.33
C ALA A 15 18.61 2.27 2.21
N ASP A 16 18.45 2.29 3.54
CA ASP A 16 19.48 1.76 4.48
C ASP A 16 19.74 0.26 4.23
N ALA A 17 18.68 -0.54 4.08
CA ALA A 17 18.84 -1.96 3.77
C ALA A 17 19.58 -2.19 2.44
N MET A 18 19.27 -1.40 1.41
CA MET A 18 19.96 -1.45 0.12
C MET A 18 21.44 -1.09 0.25
N CYS A 19 21.76 -0.03 0.99
CA CYS A 19 23.15 0.36 1.25
C CYS A 19 23.91 -0.76 1.96
N ARG A 20 23.32 -1.37 3.01
CA ARG A 20 23.95 -2.49 3.72
C ARG A 20 24.20 -3.68 2.80
N ALA A 21 23.20 -4.06 1.99
CA ALA A 21 23.34 -5.18 1.06
C ALA A 21 24.39 -4.93 -0.04
N LEU A 22 24.56 -3.68 -0.49
CA LEU A 22 25.58 -3.30 -1.47
C LEU A 22 26.99 -3.32 -0.89
N LEU A 23 27.14 -2.96 0.38
CA LEU A 23 28.44 -2.88 1.05
C LEU A 23 28.89 -4.23 1.65
N ASP A 24 27.96 -5.17 1.84
CA ASP A 24 28.27 -6.49 2.37
C ASP A 24 28.54 -7.50 1.24
N PRO A 25 29.80 -7.93 1.04
CA PRO A 25 30.13 -8.92 0.01
C PRO A 25 29.52 -10.30 0.27
N ALA A 26 29.00 -10.57 1.47
CA ALA A 26 28.32 -11.82 1.82
C ALA A 26 26.82 -11.76 1.52
N ALA A 27 26.25 -10.59 1.29
CA ALA A 27 24.83 -10.45 0.99
C ALA A 27 24.45 -11.17 -0.32
N ARG A 28 23.46 -12.06 -0.27
CA ARG A 28 23.01 -12.83 -1.43
C ARG A 28 21.49 -13.04 -1.40
N GLY A 29 20.89 -13.08 -2.59
CA GLY A 29 19.49 -13.40 -2.77
C GLY A 29 18.55 -12.28 -2.34
N ALA A 30 17.30 -12.61 -2.02
CA ALA A 30 16.26 -11.63 -1.71
C ALA A 30 16.12 -11.43 -0.19
N TYR A 31 15.89 -10.19 0.22
CA TYR A 31 15.58 -9.80 1.58
C TYR A 31 14.20 -9.16 1.63
N ASN A 32 13.33 -9.67 2.50
CA ASN A 32 12.07 -9.01 2.80
C ASN A 32 12.31 -7.93 3.86
N LEU A 33 11.68 -6.79 3.66
CA LEU A 33 11.77 -5.65 4.58
C LEU A 33 10.35 -5.28 5.04
N THR A 34 10.18 -5.12 6.33
CA THR A 34 8.92 -4.66 6.93
C THR A 34 9.17 -4.07 8.29
N ALA A 35 8.42 -3.02 8.65
CA ALA A 35 8.37 -2.49 10.00
C ALA A 35 7.25 -3.16 10.80
N GLU A 36 7.35 -3.11 12.10
CA GLU A 36 6.33 -3.55 13.04
C GLU A 36 5.62 -2.34 13.65
N PRO A 37 4.38 -2.53 14.18
CA PRO A 37 3.58 -3.75 14.14
C PRO A 37 2.89 -3.99 12.79
N VAL A 38 2.37 -5.19 12.57
CA VAL A 38 1.42 -5.46 11.47
C VAL A 38 0.12 -4.72 11.77
N LEU A 39 -0.26 -3.81 10.89
CA LEU A 39 -1.44 -2.97 11.07
C LEU A 39 -2.74 -3.74 10.77
N GLN A 40 -3.74 -3.49 11.58
CA GLN A 40 -5.08 -4.06 11.48
C GLN A 40 -6.10 -2.98 11.08
N PRO A 41 -7.33 -3.34 10.68
CA PRO A 41 -8.37 -2.36 10.31
C PRO A 41 -8.64 -1.28 11.36
N ARG A 42 -8.49 -1.62 12.65
CA ARG A 42 -8.65 -0.66 13.75
C ARG A 42 -7.55 0.41 13.75
N ASP A 43 -6.32 0.03 13.39
CA ASP A 43 -5.18 0.95 13.37
C ASP A 43 -5.34 1.94 12.23
N LEU A 44 -5.77 1.45 11.05
CA LEU A 44 -6.11 2.29 9.90
C LEU A 44 -7.28 3.22 10.19
N ALA A 45 -8.34 2.72 10.83
CA ALA A 45 -9.50 3.51 11.19
C ALA A 45 -9.12 4.60 12.20
N SER A 46 -8.32 4.26 13.22
CA SER A 46 -7.82 5.22 14.20
C SER A 46 -7.01 6.35 13.54
N ALA A 47 -6.09 6.01 12.64
CA ALA A 47 -5.27 6.97 11.92
C ALA A 47 -6.10 7.92 11.02
N LEU A 48 -7.25 7.44 10.53
CA LEU A 48 -8.21 8.23 9.75
C LEU A 48 -9.24 8.98 10.61
N GLY A 49 -9.22 8.83 11.93
CA GLY A 49 -10.25 9.38 12.82
C GLY A 49 -11.64 8.77 12.60
N ALA A 50 -11.70 7.53 12.13
CA ALA A 50 -12.92 6.84 11.77
C ALA A 50 -13.18 5.63 12.68
N ASN A 51 -14.44 5.20 12.73
CA ASN A 51 -14.80 3.96 13.41
C ASN A 51 -14.75 2.78 12.42
N PRO A 52 -14.10 1.68 12.77
CA PRO A 52 -14.04 0.52 11.89
C PRO A 52 -15.42 -0.14 11.77
N LEU A 53 -15.94 -0.25 10.55
CA LEU A 53 -17.18 -0.97 10.28
C LEU A 53 -16.83 -2.40 9.85
N ALA A 54 -17.41 -3.37 10.55
CA ALA A 54 -17.28 -4.78 10.19
C ALA A 54 -18.15 -5.10 8.97
N VAL A 55 -17.56 -5.07 7.79
CA VAL A 55 -18.24 -5.46 6.54
C VAL A 55 -17.72 -6.84 6.13
N PRO A 56 -18.61 -7.83 5.87
CA PRO A 56 -18.22 -9.12 5.30
C PRO A 56 -17.48 -8.92 3.98
N ALA A 57 -16.36 -9.63 3.78
CA ALA A 57 -15.50 -9.47 2.61
C ALA A 57 -16.27 -9.64 1.29
N ARG A 58 -17.22 -10.58 1.22
CA ARG A 58 -18.07 -10.80 0.06
C ARG A 58 -18.95 -9.60 -0.31
N LEU A 59 -19.45 -8.86 0.69
CA LEU A 59 -20.25 -7.66 0.45
C LEU A 59 -19.37 -6.49 -0.02
N ALA A 60 -18.21 -6.30 0.61
CA ALA A 60 -17.24 -5.30 0.18
C ALA A 60 -16.77 -5.57 -1.26
N ARG A 61 -16.50 -6.84 -1.60
CA ARG A 61 -16.13 -7.26 -2.95
C ARG A 61 -17.24 -7.01 -3.97
N ALA A 62 -18.48 -7.36 -3.63
CA ALA A 62 -19.64 -7.11 -4.51
C ALA A 62 -19.88 -5.62 -4.74
N ALA A 63 -19.78 -4.80 -3.70
CA ALA A 63 -19.89 -3.35 -3.81
C ALA A 63 -18.76 -2.75 -4.67
N ALA A 64 -17.52 -3.23 -4.51
CA ALA A 64 -16.39 -2.80 -5.32
C ALA A 64 -16.54 -3.24 -6.79
N ASP A 65 -17.03 -4.45 -7.06
CA ASP A 65 -17.27 -4.93 -8.43
C ASP A 65 -18.40 -4.10 -9.11
N LEU A 66 -19.47 -3.81 -8.39
CA LEU A 66 -20.56 -3.00 -8.89
C LEU A 66 -20.09 -1.55 -9.18
N SER A 67 -19.39 -0.92 -8.25
CA SER A 67 -18.88 0.44 -8.43
C SER A 67 -17.87 0.52 -9.58
N TRP A 68 -17.04 -0.51 -9.77
CA TRP A 68 -16.12 -0.58 -10.88
C TRP A 68 -16.84 -0.78 -12.23
N ARG A 69 -17.88 -1.62 -12.30
CA ARG A 69 -18.72 -1.79 -13.51
C ARG A 69 -19.47 -0.52 -13.88
N LEU A 70 -19.87 0.25 -12.88
CA LEU A 70 -20.53 1.55 -13.07
C LEU A 70 -19.54 2.69 -13.33
N HIS A 71 -18.23 2.41 -13.47
CA HIS A 71 -17.15 3.40 -13.67
C HIS A 71 -17.07 4.48 -12.58
N LEU A 72 -17.53 4.16 -11.37
CA LEU A 72 -17.46 5.07 -10.21
C LEU A 72 -16.07 5.04 -9.53
N GLN A 73 -15.25 4.04 -9.85
CA GLN A 73 -13.87 3.92 -9.41
C GLN A 73 -13.01 3.19 -10.45
N PRO A 74 -11.70 3.48 -10.51
CA PRO A 74 -10.81 2.89 -11.51
C PRO A 74 -10.26 1.51 -11.11
N THR A 75 -10.53 1.03 -9.89
CA THR A 75 -9.87 -0.15 -9.31
C THR A 75 -10.80 -1.36 -9.30
N PRO A 76 -10.44 -2.49 -9.91
CA PRO A 76 -11.27 -3.69 -9.92
C PRO A 76 -11.31 -4.36 -8.53
N ALA A 77 -12.38 -5.14 -8.28
CA ALA A 77 -12.62 -5.83 -7.01
C ALA A 77 -11.51 -6.82 -6.61
N GLY A 78 -10.71 -7.31 -7.55
CA GLY A 78 -9.59 -8.22 -7.28
C GLY A 78 -8.52 -7.64 -6.33
N TRP A 79 -8.40 -6.33 -6.20
CA TRP A 79 -7.51 -5.72 -5.21
C TRP A 79 -7.94 -5.99 -3.77
N ILE A 80 -9.23 -6.21 -3.52
CA ILE A 80 -9.71 -6.63 -2.19
C ILE A 80 -9.21 -8.04 -1.89
N ASP A 81 -9.25 -8.94 -2.86
CA ASP A 81 -8.76 -10.32 -2.72
C ASP A 81 -7.25 -10.29 -2.40
N VAL A 82 -6.46 -9.51 -3.15
CA VAL A 82 -5.03 -9.31 -2.88
C VAL A 82 -4.80 -8.76 -1.47
N ALA A 83 -5.56 -7.76 -1.05
CA ALA A 83 -5.39 -7.15 0.28
C ALA A 83 -5.73 -8.10 1.43
N LEU A 84 -6.65 -9.05 1.22
CA LEU A 84 -7.07 -10.01 2.23
C LEU A 84 -6.22 -11.29 2.26
N GLU A 85 -5.66 -11.69 1.12
CA GLU A 85 -4.95 -12.95 0.93
C GLU A 85 -3.43 -12.78 0.86
N ALA A 86 -2.92 -11.55 0.74
CA ALA A 86 -1.49 -11.30 0.69
C ALA A 86 -0.79 -11.88 1.93
N PRO A 87 0.23 -12.73 1.75
CA PRO A 87 0.96 -13.30 2.86
C PRO A 87 1.76 -12.23 3.58
N LEU A 88 1.87 -12.36 4.90
CA LEU A 88 2.80 -11.54 5.67
C LEU A 88 4.23 -12.00 5.41
N VAL A 89 5.13 -11.05 5.31
CA VAL A 89 6.55 -11.31 5.14
C VAL A 89 7.30 -11.12 6.47
N SER A 90 8.42 -11.82 6.63
CA SER A 90 9.31 -11.66 7.78
C SER A 90 10.60 -10.95 7.34
N ALA A 91 10.99 -9.91 8.07
CA ALA A 91 12.27 -9.22 7.88
C ALA A 91 13.42 -9.87 8.67
N GLU A 92 13.20 -11.02 9.29
CA GLU A 92 14.19 -11.62 10.18
C GLU A 92 15.52 -11.96 9.48
N ARG A 93 15.46 -12.35 8.22
CA ARG A 93 16.66 -12.59 7.42
C ARG A 93 17.49 -11.32 7.24
N ALA A 94 16.82 -10.19 6.94
CA ALA A 94 17.52 -8.90 6.81
C ALA A 94 18.13 -8.45 8.15
N ARG A 95 17.40 -8.66 9.26
CA ARG A 95 17.91 -8.37 10.61
C ARG A 95 19.15 -9.20 10.93
N ARG A 96 19.12 -10.49 10.66
CA ARG A 96 20.21 -11.40 11.01
C ARG A 96 21.43 -11.26 10.10
N GLU A 97 21.23 -11.14 8.80
CA GLU A 97 22.32 -11.17 7.82
C GLU A 97 22.89 -9.80 7.50
N LEU A 98 22.04 -8.75 7.44
CA LEU A 98 22.47 -7.37 7.15
C LEU A 98 22.60 -6.50 8.41
N GLY A 99 22.24 -7.01 9.58
CA GLY A 99 22.14 -6.18 10.79
C GLY A 99 21.12 -5.04 10.64
N TRP A 100 20.17 -5.18 9.71
CA TRP A 100 19.18 -4.16 9.43
C TRP A 100 18.05 -4.14 10.46
N GLN A 101 17.64 -2.94 10.84
CA GLN A 101 16.46 -2.71 11.66
C GLN A 101 15.74 -1.45 11.16
N PRO A 102 14.41 -1.44 11.05
CA PRO A 102 13.69 -0.24 10.66
C PRO A 102 13.82 0.82 11.75
N ALA A 103 14.09 2.06 11.34
CA ALA A 103 14.10 3.23 12.24
C ALA A 103 12.68 3.77 12.48
N HIS A 104 11.76 3.50 11.56
CA HIS A 104 10.37 3.95 11.60
C HIS A 104 9.45 2.77 11.86
N ASP A 105 8.55 2.90 12.84
CA ASP A 105 7.50 1.92 13.06
C ASP A 105 6.35 2.08 12.04
N ALA A 106 5.51 1.04 11.91
CA ALA A 106 4.44 1.04 10.93
C ALA A 106 3.36 2.11 11.16
N HIS A 107 3.15 2.57 12.40
CA HIS A 107 2.20 3.65 12.67
C HIS A 107 2.76 5.01 12.24
N ALA A 108 4.04 5.26 12.47
CA ALA A 108 4.71 6.47 12.01
C ALA A 108 4.68 6.57 10.47
N VAL A 109 4.99 5.47 9.78
CA VAL A 109 4.91 5.39 8.31
C VAL A 109 3.48 5.66 7.82
N LEU A 110 2.47 5.07 8.46
CA LEU A 110 1.07 5.33 8.10
C LEU A 110 0.69 6.80 8.30
N ALA A 111 1.10 7.40 9.42
CA ALA A 111 0.80 8.80 9.71
C ALA A 111 1.43 9.73 8.66
N GLU A 112 2.68 9.49 8.28
CA GLU A 112 3.38 10.26 7.26
C GLU A 112 2.72 10.16 5.88
N VAL A 113 2.33 8.95 5.47
CA VAL A 113 1.57 8.74 4.21
C VAL A 113 0.26 9.53 4.21
N LEU A 114 -0.49 9.49 5.32
CA LEU A 114 -1.75 10.21 5.43
C LEU A 114 -1.55 11.73 5.44
N GLU A 115 -0.49 12.21 6.05
CA GLU A 115 -0.14 13.63 6.03
C GLU A 115 0.28 14.08 4.62
N GLY A 116 1.12 13.32 3.94
CA GLY A 116 1.49 13.55 2.54
C GLY A 116 0.27 13.61 1.61
N LEU A 117 -0.69 12.69 1.79
CA LEU A 117 -1.94 12.72 1.03
C LEU A 117 -2.79 13.97 1.31
N ARG A 118 -2.87 14.40 2.58
CA ARG A 118 -3.60 15.61 2.96
C ARG A 118 -2.93 16.90 2.44
N ALA A 119 -1.61 16.91 2.46
CA ALA A 119 -0.80 18.02 1.95
C ALA A 119 -0.73 18.05 0.42
N HIS A 120 -1.32 17.07 -0.29
CA HIS A 120 -1.13 16.87 -1.73
C HIS A 120 0.35 16.86 -2.11
N ALA A 121 1.18 16.25 -1.25
CA ALA A 121 2.60 16.11 -1.52
C ALA A 121 2.79 15.32 -2.81
N ASP A 122 3.43 15.96 -3.77
CA ASP A 122 3.66 15.39 -5.10
C ASP A 122 5.12 15.55 -5.55
N GLY A 123 5.47 14.83 -6.60
CA GLY A 123 6.78 14.90 -7.23
C GLY A 123 6.70 15.46 -8.63
N PRO A 124 7.85 15.79 -9.25
CA PRO A 124 7.91 16.41 -10.57
C PRO A 124 7.53 15.45 -11.72
N THR A 125 7.42 14.17 -11.45
CA THR A 125 7.10 13.16 -12.48
C THR A 125 5.61 12.81 -12.48
N PRO A 126 4.98 12.55 -13.65
CA PRO A 126 3.56 12.25 -13.74
C PRO A 126 3.04 11.17 -12.77
N PRO A 127 3.74 10.05 -12.54
CA PRO A 127 3.27 9.03 -11.59
C PRO A 127 3.21 9.51 -10.13
N LEU A 128 3.99 10.54 -9.79
CA LEU A 128 4.07 11.10 -8.43
C LEU A 128 3.24 12.37 -8.27
N GLN A 129 2.61 12.87 -9.34
CA GLN A 129 1.79 14.07 -9.28
C GLN A 129 0.38 13.76 -8.78
N ALA A 130 -0.02 14.40 -7.69
CA ALA A 130 -1.35 14.25 -7.11
C ALA A 130 -2.49 14.63 -8.08
N THR A 131 -2.22 15.51 -9.03
CA THR A 131 -3.21 16.11 -9.95
C THR A 131 -3.19 15.57 -11.37
N THR A 132 -2.31 14.61 -11.69
CA THR A 132 -2.15 14.09 -13.08
C THR A 132 -3.47 13.60 -13.67
N SER A 133 -4.33 13.00 -12.84
CA SER A 133 -5.62 12.44 -13.24
C SER A 133 -6.81 13.41 -13.05
N GLY A 134 -6.55 14.66 -12.66
CA GLY A 134 -7.56 15.66 -12.36
C GLY A 134 -8.31 15.41 -11.04
N PRO A 135 -9.27 16.30 -10.66
CA PRO A 135 -10.08 16.14 -9.48
C PRO A 135 -10.81 14.79 -9.49
N PHE A 136 -10.80 14.07 -8.36
CA PHE A 136 -11.41 12.74 -8.22
C PHE A 136 -10.96 11.71 -9.26
N ARG A 137 -9.77 11.89 -9.84
CA ARG A 137 -9.23 11.02 -10.90
C ARG A 137 -10.13 10.97 -12.15
N SER A 138 -10.85 12.03 -12.41
CA SER A 138 -11.84 12.10 -13.50
C SER A 138 -11.24 11.83 -14.88
N ARG A 139 -9.96 12.16 -15.09
CA ARG A 139 -9.26 11.84 -16.36
C ARG A 139 -9.04 10.35 -16.54
N GLU A 140 -8.78 9.61 -15.47
CA GLU A 140 -8.64 8.15 -15.54
C GLU A 140 -9.96 7.49 -15.90
N LEU A 141 -11.07 8.00 -15.36
CA LEU A 141 -12.40 7.54 -15.75
C LEU A 141 -12.70 7.85 -17.23
N ALA A 142 -12.31 9.03 -17.69
CA ALA A 142 -12.55 9.47 -19.08
C ALA A 142 -11.64 8.77 -20.09
N THR A 143 -10.36 8.52 -19.74
CA THR A 143 -9.38 7.91 -20.65
C THR A 143 -9.36 6.40 -20.59
N GLY A 144 -10.09 5.81 -19.65
CA GLY A 144 -10.13 4.36 -19.50
C GLY A 144 -8.83 3.74 -18.98
N ILE A 145 -7.94 4.53 -18.34
CA ILE A 145 -6.78 3.98 -17.63
C ILE A 145 -7.33 3.03 -16.56
N GLY A 146 -7.00 1.74 -16.66
CA GLY A 146 -7.62 0.66 -15.90
C GLY A 146 -8.87 0.05 -16.56
N ALA A 147 -9.35 0.60 -17.67
CA ALA A 147 -10.30 -0.07 -18.51
C ALA A 147 -9.61 -1.25 -19.23
N ARG A 148 -10.31 -2.35 -19.32
CA ARG A 148 -9.87 -3.53 -20.05
C ARG A 148 -9.48 -3.13 -21.45
N SER A 149 -8.26 -3.39 -21.86
CA SER A 149 -8.01 -3.74 -23.24
C SER A 149 -8.91 -4.94 -23.53
N GLY A 150 -9.95 -4.67 -24.35
CA GLY A 150 -10.95 -5.68 -24.66
C GLY A 150 -10.25 -6.93 -25.18
N ALA A 151 -10.55 -8.05 -24.58
CA ALA A 151 -10.33 -9.33 -25.20
C ALA A 151 -11.18 -9.33 -26.48
N SER A 152 -10.53 -9.19 -27.63
CA SER A 152 -11.03 -9.63 -28.91
C SER A 152 -10.72 -11.12 -29.05
#